data_899ccefeae8af942b7f454438be3ed30
#
_entry.id   899ccefeae8af942b7f454438be3ed30
#
_cell.length_a   1.000
_cell.length_b   1.000
_cell.length_c   1.000
_cell.angle_alpha   90.00
_cell.angle_beta   90.00
_cell.angle_gamma   90.00
#
_symmetry.space_group_name_H-M   'P 1'
#
loop_
_entity.id
_entity.type
_entity.pdbx_description
1 polymer ?
#
loop_
_entity_poly.entity_id
_entity_poly.type
_entity_poly.pdbx_seq_one_letter_code
_entity_poly.pdbx_strand_id
1 'polypeptide(L)'
;MQYLKDSTYYKDAIQELNYPFGDFYLFDGFVIGEIKEDMVITWDDHAKKLVEDLTYFYDHNGENVVYITNRVHSYAVKPSDWIKFYKSDYKMKGYGIVSYTRKGLLNSLIEKLFIKSNFKSFESLEEAIHWAKSLATSSVAK
;
A
#
# COMPACT_ATOMS: atom_id res chain seq x y z
N MET A 1 -16.47 5.20 4.68
CA MET A 1 -15.18 5.54 4.06
C MET A 1 -14.36 6.37 5.02
N GLN A 2 -13.09 6.03 5.20
CA GLN A 2 -12.24 6.66 6.20
C GLN A 2 -10.92 7.11 5.58
N TYR A 3 -10.70 8.42 5.51
CA TYR A 3 -9.37 8.96 5.16
C TYR A 3 -8.42 8.79 6.34
N LEU A 4 -7.16 8.52 6.06
CA LEU A 4 -6.18 8.38 7.14
C LEU A 4 -6.06 9.67 7.96
N LYS A 5 -6.05 10.83 7.31
CA LYS A 5 -5.94 12.12 8.02
C LYS A 5 -7.05 12.35 9.02
N ASP A 6 -8.23 11.77 8.79
CA ASP A 6 -9.37 11.91 9.69
C ASP A 6 -9.42 10.83 10.77
N SER A 7 -8.46 9.91 10.76
CA SER A 7 -8.39 8.83 11.75
C SER A 7 -7.47 9.19 12.91
N THR A 8 -7.62 8.47 14.01
CA THR A 8 -6.73 8.63 15.17
C THR A 8 -5.31 8.15 14.86
N TYR A 9 -5.12 7.39 13.80
CA TYR A 9 -3.81 6.83 13.43
C TYR A 9 -2.90 7.85 12.74
N TYR A 10 -3.45 8.94 12.19
CA TYR A 10 -2.65 9.93 11.48
C TYR A 10 -1.52 10.50 12.34
N LYS A 11 -1.76 10.70 13.62
CA LYS A 11 -0.75 11.24 14.55
C LYS A 11 0.48 10.35 14.71
N ASP A 12 0.36 9.08 14.36
CA ASP A 12 1.46 8.11 14.47
C ASP A 12 2.29 8.03 13.19
N ALA A 13 1.89 8.72 12.12
CA ALA A 13 2.66 8.76 10.89
C ALA A 13 3.99 9.47 11.11
N ILE A 14 5.08 8.83 10.69
CA ILE A 14 6.44 9.36 10.86
C ILE A 14 6.77 10.33 9.75
N GLN A 15 6.26 10.07 8.55
CA GLN A 15 6.54 10.87 7.36
C GLN A 15 5.34 10.83 6.42
N GLU A 16 5.14 11.89 5.67
CA GLU A 16 4.12 11.97 4.63
C GLU A 16 4.78 12.31 3.30
N LEU A 17 4.44 11.57 2.25
CA LEU A 17 4.91 11.82 0.89
C LEU A 17 3.71 12.20 0.03
N ASN A 18 3.81 13.36 -0.64
CA ASN A 18 2.72 13.87 -1.47
C ASN A 18 3.18 13.94 -2.92
N TYR A 19 2.49 13.19 -3.78
CA TYR A 19 2.74 13.19 -5.22
C TYR A 19 1.50 13.70 -5.95
N PRO A 20 1.63 14.10 -7.22
CA PRO A 20 0.45 14.45 -8.02
C PRO A 20 -0.60 13.34 -8.09
N PHE A 21 -0.17 12.07 -7.95
CA PHE A 21 -1.08 10.93 -8.08
C PHE A 21 -1.60 10.39 -6.75
N GLY A 22 -1.10 10.86 -5.61
CA GLY A 22 -1.59 10.36 -4.33
C GLY A 22 -0.74 10.76 -3.13
N ASP A 23 -1.26 10.47 -1.96
CA ASP A 23 -0.62 10.76 -0.68
C ASP A 23 -0.27 9.46 0.03
N PHE A 24 0.92 9.42 0.62
CA PHE A 24 1.42 8.23 1.28
C PHE A 24 1.90 8.57 2.67
N TYR A 25 1.45 7.80 3.64
CA TYR A 25 1.72 8.00 5.06
C TYR A 25 2.59 6.85 5.55
N LEU A 26 3.78 7.19 6.03
CA LEU A 26 4.79 6.21 6.42
C LEU A 26 4.79 6.02 7.92
N PHE A 27 4.69 4.75 8.32
CA PHE A 27 4.67 4.34 9.72
C PHE A 27 5.82 3.37 9.97
N ASP A 28 6.00 3.00 11.22
CA ASP A 28 6.97 1.97 11.57
C ASP A 28 6.49 0.61 11.04
N GLY A 29 7.16 0.12 10.00
CA GLY A 29 6.87 -1.19 9.42
C GLY A 29 5.74 -1.25 8.39
N PHE A 30 5.04 -0.15 8.12
CA PHE A 30 3.99 -0.16 7.11
C PHE A 30 3.75 1.23 6.52
N VAL A 31 3.13 1.23 5.33
CA VAL A 31 2.78 2.44 4.58
C VAL A 31 1.30 2.38 4.23
N ILE A 32 0.63 3.52 4.30
CA ILE A 32 -0.75 3.65 3.84
C ILE A 32 -0.78 4.64 2.68
N GLY A 33 -1.25 4.18 1.52
CA GLY A 33 -1.37 5.02 0.34
C GLY A 33 -2.82 5.33 0.00
N GLU A 34 -3.08 6.56 -0.41
CA GLU A 34 -4.38 7.01 -0.89
C GLU A 34 -4.18 7.65 -2.26
N ILE A 35 -4.56 6.91 -3.30
CA ILE A 35 -4.39 7.33 -4.69
C ILE A 35 -5.57 8.22 -5.08
N LYS A 36 -5.30 9.22 -5.90
CA LYS A 36 -6.33 10.15 -6.37
C LYS A 36 -7.29 9.48 -7.35
N GLU A 37 -8.49 10.06 -7.45
CA GLU A 37 -9.55 9.51 -8.28
C GLU A 37 -9.17 9.50 -9.76
N ASP A 38 -9.63 8.48 -10.47
CA ASP A 38 -9.46 8.29 -11.91
C ASP A 38 -8.02 8.12 -12.40
N MET A 39 -7.07 7.91 -11.49
CA MET A 39 -5.71 7.59 -11.88
C MET A 39 -5.61 6.18 -12.46
N VAL A 40 -4.70 6.00 -13.41
CA VAL A 40 -4.23 4.68 -13.84
C VAL A 40 -2.77 4.58 -13.42
N ILE A 41 -2.51 3.79 -12.40
CA ILE A 41 -1.17 3.66 -11.83
C ILE A 41 -0.34 2.70 -12.67
N THR A 42 0.85 3.16 -13.07
CA THR A 42 1.82 2.34 -13.79
C THR A 42 3.13 2.29 -13.00
N TRP A 43 3.95 1.31 -13.31
CA TRP A 43 5.27 1.20 -12.71
C TRP A 43 6.17 2.39 -13.10
N ASP A 44 6.26 2.64 -14.40
CA ASP A 44 7.21 3.64 -14.92
C ASP A 44 6.87 5.07 -14.48
N ASP A 45 5.59 5.43 -14.46
CA ASP A 45 5.16 6.81 -14.19
C ASP A 45 4.91 7.10 -12.71
N HIS A 46 4.64 6.08 -11.90
CA HIS A 46 4.19 6.29 -10.53
C HIS A 46 4.92 5.43 -9.50
N ALA A 47 4.76 4.11 -9.58
CA ALA A 47 5.16 3.22 -8.51
C ALA A 47 6.69 3.17 -8.32
N LYS A 48 7.45 3.26 -9.39
CA LYS A 48 8.91 3.21 -9.33
C LYS A 48 9.46 4.34 -8.45
N LYS A 49 8.98 5.55 -8.66
CA LYS A 49 9.41 6.70 -7.85
C LYS A 49 9.03 6.53 -6.39
N LEU A 50 7.81 6.05 -6.15
CA LEU A 50 7.34 5.80 -4.79
C LEU A 50 8.24 4.80 -4.07
N VAL A 51 8.52 3.64 -4.69
CA VAL A 51 9.34 2.61 -4.03
C VAL A 51 10.79 3.06 -3.85
N GLU A 52 11.32 3.89 -4.73
CA GLU A 52 12.65 4.50 -4.54
C GLU A 52 12.66 5.36 -3.27
N ASP A 53 11.64 6.20 -3.09
CA ASP A 53 11.53 7.07 -1.92
C ASP A 53 11.30 6.26 -0.64
N LEU A 54 10.50 5.21 -0.70
CA LEU A 54 10.29 4.31 0.44
C LEU A 54 11.56 3.58 0.82
N THR A 55 12.33 3.13 -0.17
CA THR A 55 13.61 2.46 0.05
C THR A 55 14.58 3.39 0.74
N TYR A 56 14.63 4.65 0.30
CA TYR A 56 15.47 5.67 0.93
C TYR A 56 15.05 5.90 2.39
N PHE A 57 13.75 6.04 2.64
CA PHE A 57 13.24 6.32 3.99
C PHE A 57 13.49 5.14 4.96
N TYR A 58 13.18 3.92 4.52
CA TYR A 58 13.30 2.74 5.38
C TYR A 58 14.70 2.12 5.37
N ASP A 59 15.57 2.61 4.51
CA ASP A 59 16.96 2.14 4.38
C ASP A 59 17.08 0.65 4.06
N HIS A 60 16.13 0.12 3.29
CA HIS A 60 16.17 -1.25 2.75
C HIS A 60 15.18 -1.40 1.59
N ASN A 61 15.17 -2.56 0.96
CA ASN A 61 14.41 -2.82 -0.26
C ASN A 61 12.90 -3.04 -0.08
N GLY A 62 12.36 -2.86 1.13
CA GLY A 62 10.94 -2.99 1.40
C GLY A 62 10.51 -4.35 1.93
N GLU A 63 11.42 -5.32 2.07
CA GLU A 63 11.06 -6.68 2.48
C GLU A 63 10.40 -6.76 3.87
N ASN A 64 10.61 -5.75 4.71
CA ASN A 64 10.02 -5.68 6.04
C ASN A 64 8.87 -4.69 6.14
N VAL A 65 8.40 -4.16 5.02
CA VAL A 65 7.34 -3.15 4.98
C VAL A 65 6.07 -3.72 4.40
N VAL A 66 4.95 -3.51 5.11
CA VAL A 66 3.62 -3.84 4.62
C VAL A 66 3.06 -2.60 3.92
N TYR A 67 2.51 -2.78 2.72
CA TYR A 67 1.87 -1.70 1.99
C TYR A 67 0.36 -1.88 2.06
N ILE A 68 -0.34 -0.82 2.48
CA ILE A 68 -1.81 -0.77 2.53
C ILE A 68 -2.28 0.29 1.54
N THR A 69 -3.17 -0.07 0.64
CA THR A 69 -3.84 0.92 -0.20
C THR A 69 -5.25 1.16 0.36
N ASN A 70 -5.48 2.40 0.79
CA ASN A 70 -6.77 2.83 1.32
C ASN A 70 -7.57 3.44 0.17
N ARG A 71 -8.48 2.66 -0.41
CA ARG A 71 -9.18 3.05 -1.64
C ARG A 71 -10.39 3.93 -1.36
N VAL A 72 -10.12 5.14 -0.88
CA VAL A 72 -11.13 6.17 -0.67
C VAL A 72 -11.61 6.76 -1.99
N HIS A 73 -10.84 6.59 -3.07
CA HIS A 73 -11.18 7.00 -4.43
C HIS A 73 -11.08 5.83 -5.38
N SER A 74 -11.86 5.87 -6.46
CA SER A 74 -11.75 4.87 -7.53
C SER A 74 -10.53 5.17 -8.39
N TYR A 75 -9.67 4.18 -8.56
CA TYR A 75 -8.54 4.25 -9.46
C TYR A 75 -8.21 2.85 -9.97
N ALA A 76 -7.36 2.76 -10.97
CA ALA A 76 -6.93 1.49 -11.52
C ALA A 76 -5.42 1.35 -11.39
N VAL A 77 -4.96 0.11 -11.21
CA VAL A 77 -3.56 -0.25 -11.31
C VAL A 77 -3.43 -1.11 -12.56
N LYS A 78 -2.45 -0.82 -13.40
CA LYS A 78 -2.17 -1.65 -14.55
C LYS A 78 -1.65 -3.01 -14.04
N PRO A 79 -2.45 -4.09 -14.11
CA PRO A 79 -2.08 -5.34 -13.43
C PRO A 79 -0.76 -5.93 -13.88
N SER A 80 -0.44 -5.83 -15.19
CA SER A 80 0.82 -6.35 -15.71
C SER A 80 2.05 -5.66 -15.12
N ASP A 81 1.90 -4.47 -14.56
CA ASP A 81 3.02 -3.74 -13.94
C ASP A 81 3.46 -4.33 -12.60
N TRP A 82 2.65 -5.19 -11.99
CA TRP A 82 3.10 -6.01 -10.86
C TRP A 82 4.26 -6.92 -11.25
N ILE A 83 4.28 -7.35 -12.52
CA ILE A 83 5.40 -8.16 -13.04
C ILE A 83 6.68 -7.33 -13.01
N LYS A 84 6.61 -6.06 -13.39
CA LYS A 84 7.76 -5.14 -13.35
C LYS A 84 8.24 -4.94 -11.92
N PHE A 85 7.32 -4.78 -10.97
CA PHE A 85 7.68 -4.66 -9.56
C PHE A 85 8.45 -5.89 -9.08
N TYR A 86 7.93 -7.10 -9.35
CA TYR A 86 8.57 -8.33 -8.88
C TYR A 86 9.87 -8.67 -9.62
N LYS A 87 10.12 -8.05 -10.77
CA LYS A 87 11.41 -8.15 -11.47
C LYS A 87 12.44 -7.15 -10.97
N SER A 88 12.02 -6.15 -10.21
CA SER A 88 12.91 -5.14 -9.64
C SER A 88 13.56 -5.68 -8.36
N ASP A 89 14.46 -4.88 -7.78
CA ASP A 89 15.08 -5.21 -6.50
C ASP A 89 14.19 -4.88 -5.31
N TYR A 90 13.04 -4.26 -5.55
CA TYR A 90 12.12 -3.84 -4.50
C TYR A 90 11.21 -4.98 -4.08
N LYS A 91 10.84 -4.98 -2.81
CA LYS A 91 9.99 -6.01 -2.21
C LYS A 91 8.95 -5.38 -1.29
N MET A 92 7.98 -6.16 -0.86
CA MET A 92 7.06 -5.80 0.20
C MET A 92 6.72 -7.05 1.01
N LYS A 93 6.55 -6.86 2.30
CA LYS A 93 6.21 -7.95 3.21
C LYS A 93 4.77 -8.41 3.03
N GLY A 94 3.88 -7.48 2.74
CA GLY A 94 2.48 -7.76 2.53
C GLY A 94 1.80 -6.62 1.80
N TYR A 95 0.66 -6.92 1.20
CA TYR A 95 -0.15 -5.95 0.47
C TYR A 95 -1.60 -6.06 0.92
N GLY A 96 -2.10 -5.01 1.57
CA GLY A 96 -3.46 -4.94 2.05
C GLY A 96 -4.27 -3.94 1.23
N ILE A 97 -5.51 -4.28 0.92
CA ILE A 97 -6.42 -3.39 0.20
C ILE A 97 -7.64 -3.13 1.07
N VAL A 98 -7.89 -1.86 1.36
CA VAL A 98 -9.13 -1.43 2.03
C VAL A 98 -10.08 -0.95 0.95
N SER A 99 -11.21 -1.62 0.80
CA SER A 99 -12.23 -1.30 -0.20
C SER A 99 -13.54 -0.93 0.50
N TYR A 100 -14.14 0.16 0.05
CA TYR A 100 -15.41 0.66 0.62
C TYR A 100 -16.59 0.44 -0.32
N THR A 101 -16.33 -0.11 -1.51
CA THR A 101 -17.34 -0.37 -2.52
C THR A 101 -17.19 -1.77 -3.08
N ARG A 102 -18.28 -2.31 -3.64
CA ARG A 102 -18.25 -3.61 -4.31
C ARG A 102 -17.31 -3.58 -5.53
N LYS A 103 -17.33 -2.49 -6.28
CA LYS A 103 -16.44 -2.31 -7.44
C LYS A 103 -14.98 -2.35 -7.03
N GLY A 104 -14.63 -1.67 -5.94
CA GLY A 104 -13.27 -1.69 -5.40
C GLY A 104 -12.85 -3.08 -4.97
N LEU A 105 -13.73 -3.82 -4.33
CA LEU A 105 -13.46 -5.21 -3.94
C LEU A 105 -13.21 -6.09 -5.16
N LEU A 106 -14.04 -5.97 -6.20
CA LEU A 106 -13.86 -6.76 -7.42
C LEU A 106 -12.54 -6.43 -8.13
N ASN A 107 -12.16 -5.15 -8.18
CA ASN A 107 -10.89 -4.74 -8.74
C ASN A 107 -9.71 -5.32 -7.97
N SER A 108 -9.82 -5.41 -6.65
CA SER A 108 -8.76 -5.99 -5.81
C SER A 108 -8.54 -7.46 -6.09
N LEU A 109 -9.59 -8.20 -6.46
CA LEU A 109 -9.48 -9.62 -6.79
C LEU A 109 -8.67 -9.83 -8.07
N ILE A 110 -8.73 -8.88 -9.01
CA ILE A 110 -7.91 -8.95 -10.21
C ILE A 110 -6.43 -8.75 -9.86
N GLU A 111 -6.13 -7.76 -9.02
CA GLU A 111 -4.75 -7.52 -8.59
C GLU A 111 -4.16 -8.72 -7.86
N LYS A 112 -4.96 -9.44 -7.09
CA LYS A 112 -4.53 -10.62 -6.34
C LYS A 112 -3.85 -11.65 -7.23
N LEU A 113 -4.25 -11.76 -8.49
CA LEU A 113 -3.66 -12.69 -9.44
C LEU A 113 -2.18 -12.41 -9.72
N PHE A 114 -1.73 -11.19 -9.48
CA PHE A 114 -0.36 -10.75 -9.77
C PHE A 114 0.48 -10.56 -8.50
N ILE A 115 -0.14 -10.57 -7.32
CA ILE A 115 0.55 -10.31 -6.05
C ILE A 115 1.16 -11.61 -5.52
N LYS A 116 2.47 -11.59 -5.25
CA LYS A 116 3.20 -12.73 -4.71
C LYS A 116 3.49 -12.61 -3.22
N SER A 117 3.26 -11.45 -2.64
CA SER A 117 3.44 -11.19 -1.21
C SER A 117 2.18 -11.62 -0.44
N ASN A 118 2.22 -11.57 0.90
CA ASN A 118 1.02 -11.76 1.70
C ASN A 118 -0.03 -10.76 1.24
N PHE A 119 -1.23 -11.24 0.93
CA PHE A 119 -2.31 -10.41 0.40
C PHE A 119 -3.55 -10.54 1.26
N LYS A 120 -4.19 -9.42 1.58
CA LYS A 120 -5.48 -9.45 2.27
C LYS A 120 -6.33 -8.24 1.92
N SER A 121 -7.64 -8.46 1.79
CA SER A 121 -8.64 -7.42 1.57
C SER A 121 -9.36 -7.10 2.87
N PHE A 122 -9.71 -5.83 3.04
CA PHE A 122 -10.38 -5.35 4.26
C PHE A 122 -11.52 -4.41 3.87
N GLU A 123 -12.48 -4.29 4.77
CA GLU A 123 -13.56 -3.32 4.66
C GLU A 123 -13.36 -2.12 5.58
N SER A 124 -12.36 -2.17 6.46
CA SER A 124 -12.05 -1.06 7.36
C SER A 124 -10.54 -0.80 7.43
N LEU A 125 -10.20 0.48 7.54
CA LEU A 125 -8.81 0.92 7.68
C LEU A 125 -8.19 0.38 8.98
N GLU A 126 -8.96 0.37 10.06
CA GLU A 126 -8.50 -0.13 11.36
C GLU A 126 -8.06 -1.60 11.28
N GLU A 127 -8.86 -2.44 10.63
CA GLU A 127 -8.50 -3.86 10.49
C GLU A 127 -7.21 -4.04 9.69
N ALA A 128 -7.04 -3.25 8.62
CA ALA A 128 -5.84 -3.31 7.80
C ALA A 128 -4.60 -2.90 8.60
N ILE A 129 -4.72 -1.87 9.42
CA ILE A 129 -3.61 -1.40 10.28
C ILE A 129 -3.25 -2.46 11.31
N HIS A 130 -4.24 -3.08 11.94
CA HIS A 130 -4.00 -4.16 12.91
C HIS A 130 -3.28 -5.33 12.25
N TRP A 131 -3.69 -5.70 11.03
CA TRP A 131 -3.04 -6.76 10.27
C TRP A 131 -1.57 -6.41 9.96
N ALA A 132 -1.31 -5.18 9.52
CA ALA A 132 0.05 -4.74 9.21
C ALA A 132 0.95 -4.80 10.45
N LYS A 133 0.45 -4.36 11.59
CA LYS A 133 1.18 -4.42 12.86
C LYS A 133 1.44 -5.86 13.30
N SER A 134 0.48 -6.74 13.06
CA SER A 134 0.61 -8.17 13.35
C SER A 134 1.72 -8.81 12.53
N LEU A 135 1.82 -8.49 11.24
CA LEU A 135 2.90 -9.00 10.39
C LEU A 135 4.26 -8.48 10.84
N ALA A 136 4.36 -7.21 11.21
CA ALA A 136 5.60 -6.62 11.70
C ALA A 136 6.07 -7.30 13.00
N THR A 137 5.15 -7.50 13.95
CA THR A 137 5.44 -8.18 15.21
C THR A 137 5.88 -9.63 14.99
N SER A 138 5.20 -10.34 14.09
CA SER A 138 5.51 -11.71 13.73
C SER A 138 6.95 -11.84 13.20
N SER A 139 7.39 -10.84 12.43
CA SER A 139 8.75 -10.79 11.91
C SER A 139 9.79 -10.60 13.02
N VAL A 140 9.47 -9.79 14.01
CA VAL A 140 10.35 -9.51 15.16
C VAL A 140 10.46 -10.72 16.07
N ALA A 141 9.38 -11.48 16.23
CA ALA A 141 9.33 -12.65 17.11
C ALA A 141 10.18 -13.84 16.62
N LYS A 142 10.64 -13.76 15.41
CA LYS A 142 11.52 -14.80 14.87
C LYS A 142 12.99 -14.50 15.17
#